data_3d127d9c3987ec0a3119b38f94a25535
#
_entry.id   3d127d9c3987ec0a3119b38f94a25535
#
_cell.length_a   1.000
_cell.length_b   1.000
_cell.length_c   1.000
_cell.angle_alpha   90.00
_cell.angle_beta   90.00
_cell.angle_gamma   90.00
#
_symmetry.space_group_name_H-M   'P 1'
#
loop_
_entity.id
_entity.type
_entity.pdbx_description
1 polymer ?
#
loop_
_entity_poly.entity_id
_entity_poly.type
_entity_poly.pdbx_seq_one_letter_code
_entity_poly.pdbx_strand_id
1 'polypeptide(L)'
;MPSAPIREICILGSTGSIGTQTLDIIRQNPNQFHAFAITAHRNHKLLVEQAREFKPRYVVIAEESLYTDVAEALRGTETEVLCGDYALEEVASMPEVDVVITAMVGYSGLRPTIAAIEARKTIGLANKETLVVGGALIMPLVKRYGARIIPVDSEHSAIYQCLIGEENNPLEKIILTASGGPFRRLSKDELKHVSVEQALKHPNWSMGAKVTIDSASLMNKGFEMMEARWLFDCQPSDIEVLVHPQSIIHSMVQFRDGAIKAQLGMPDMRLPIGYAMGLTERVTNDYPRYNFLSQDLSFEAPDMERFPNLKLAYESIEQGGNMPCILNAANEVAVASFLSGRCSFVGMTDMLRHTMAHCPFESSINLDILEETDSQARAIAEEYLKLHS
;
A
#
# COMPACT_ATOMS: atom_id res chain seq x y z
N MET A 1 32.65 -16.02 -7.55
CA MET A 1 31.60 -16.62 -6.74
C MET A 1 30.52 -17.08 -7.71
N PRO A 2 29.85 -18.24 -7.54
CA PRO A 2 28.72 -18.57 -8.38
C PRO A 2 27.69 -17.46 -8.25
N SER A 3 27.08 -17.05 -9.37
CA SER A 3 25.98 -16.09 -9.37
C SER A 3 24.85 -16.63 -8.50
N ALA A 4 24.27 -15.81 -7.64
CA ALA A 4 23.05 -16.18 -6.92
C ALA A 4 21.97 -16.60 -7.94
N PRO A 5 21.10 -17.54 -7.60
CA PRO A 5 20.01 -17.93 -8.50
C PRO A 5 19.11 -16.71 -8.81
N ILE A 6 18.62 -16.66 -10.05
CA ILE A 6 17.64 -15.65 -10.45
C ILE A 6 16.36 -15.87 -9.63
N ARG A 7 15.83 -14.80 -9.02
CA ARG A 7 14.58 -14.87 -8.25
C ARG A 7 13.38 -14.70 -9.15
N GLU A 8 12.40 -15.56 -8.98
CA GLU A 8 11.14 -15.57 -9.70
C GLU A 8 10.11 -14.69 -8.98
N ILE A 9 9.70 -13.61 -9.65
CA ILE A 9 8.83 -12.58 -9.07
C ILE A 9 7.42 -12.70 -9.64
N CYS A 10 6.42 -12.85 -8.76
CA CYS A 10 5.02 -12.68 -9.10
C CYS A 10 4.58 -11.25 -8.77
N ILE A 11 4.02 -10.52 -9.74
CA ILE A 11 3.59 -9.13 -9.57
C ILE A 11 2.06 -9.06 -9.69
N LEU A 12 1.40 -8.93 -8.54
CA LEU A 12 -0.04 -8.71 -8.50
C LEU A 12 -0.33 -7.23 -8.75
N GLY A 13 -0.80 -6.89 -9.96
CA GLY A 13 -1.06 -5.52 -10.38
C GLY A 13 0.12 -4.84 -11.10
N SER A 14 0.72 -5.51 -12.09
CA SER A 14 1.91 -5.04 -12.82
C SER A 14 1.70 -3.74 -13.60
N THR A 15 0.47 -3.40 -13.95
CA THR A 15 0.13 -2.19 -14.71
C THR A 15 -0.07 -0.94 -13.85
N GLY A 16 -0.06 -1.09 -12.52
CA GLY A 16 -0.13 0.01 -11.56
C GLY A 16 1.24 0.67 -11.32
N SER A 17 1.25 1.74 -10.51
CA SER A 17 2.47 2.51 -10.21
C SER A 17 3.59 1.66 -9.60
N ILE A 18 3.27 0.81 -8.61
CA ILE A 18 4.26 -0.09 -7.99
C ILE A 18 4.68 -1.19 -8.96
N GLY A 19 3.72 -1.79 -9.68
CA GLY A 19 4.00 -2.87 -10.63
C GLY A 19 4.92 -2.44 -11.76
N THR A 20 4.70 -1.27 -12.36
CA THR A 20 5.58 -0.73 -13.42
C THR A 20 6.98 -0.43 -12.90
N GLN A 21 7.12 0.07 -11.69
CA GLN A 21 8.43 0.29 -11.04
C GLN A 21 9.13 -1.03 -10.67
N THR A 22 8.35 -2.06 -10.28
CA THR A 22 8.88 -3.43 -10.09
C THR A 22 9.49 -3.98 -11.37
N LEU A 23 8.77 -3.83 -12.50
CA LEU A 23 9.26 -4.25 -13.81
C LEU A 23 10.48 -3.42 -14.26
N ASP A 24 10.56 -2.13 -13.91
CA ASP A 24 11.75 -1.31 -14.18
C ASP A 24 12.99 -1.85 -13.44
N ILE A 25 12.84 -2.28 -12.19
CA ILE A 25 13.94 -2.91 -11.43
C ILE A 25 14.38 -4.23 -12.09
N ILE A 26 13.41 -5.06 -12.53
CA ILE A 26 13.71 -6.33 -13.23
C ILE A 26 14.49 -6.04 -14.52
N ARG A 27 14.04 -5.05 -15.32
CA ARG A 27 14.73 -4.63 -16.56
C ARG A 27 16.18 -4.22 -16.33
N GLN A 28 16.44 -3.50 -15.23
CA GLN A 28 17.78 -3.05 -14.88
C GLN A 28 18.65 -4.18 -14.29
N ASN A 29 18.05 -5.26 -13.77
CA ASN A 29 18.74 -6.33 -13.07
C ASN A 29 18.33 -7.73 -13.57
N PRO A 30 18.42 -8.02 -14.89
CA PRO A 30 17.92 -9.28 -15.47
C PRO A 30 18.69 -10.52 -15.00
N ASN A 31 19.88 -10.35 -14.44
CA ASN A 31 20.69 -11.43 -13.87
C ASN A 31 20.31 -11.78 -12.41
N GLN A 32 19.41 -11.01 -11.80
CA GLN A 32 18.99 -11.20 -10.42
C GLN A 32 17.50 -11.53 -10.31
N PHE A 33 16.66 -11.00 -11.23
CA PHE A 33 15.21 -11.08 -11.16
C PHE A 33 14.60 -11.45 -12.51
N HIS A 34 13.56 -12.27 -12.46
CA HIS A 34 12.70 -12.59 -13.59
C HIS A 34 11.23 -12.37 -13.21
N ALA A 35 10.44 -11.84 -14.14
CA ALA A 35 9.00 -11.68 -13.96
C ALA A 35 8.31 -13.01 -14.30
N PHE A 36 8.07 -13.85 -13.30
CA PHE A 36 7.44 -15.16 -13.47
C PHE A 36 5.95 -15.06 -13.83
N ALA A 37 5.23 -14.21 -13.10
CA ALA A 37 3.81 -13.93 -13.34
C ALA A 37 3.53 -12.43 -13.20
N ILE A 38 2.72 -11.89 -14.12
CA ILE A 38 2.26 -10.52 -14.09
C ILE A 38 0.74 -10.46 -14.23
N THR A 39 0.11 -9.56 -13.48
CA THR A 39 -1.35 -9.50 -13.46
C THR A 39 -1.88 -8.07 -13.66
N ALA A 40 -3.09 -7.94 -14.19
CA ALA A 40 -3.83 -6.68 -14.23
C ALA A 40 -5.33 -6.92 -14.06
N HIS A 41 -6.07 -5.90 -13.60
CA HIS A 41 -7.53 -5.97 -13.53
C HIS A 41 -8.14 -5.73 -14.93
N ARG A 42 -7.99 -4.51 -15.49
CA ARG A 42 -8.60 -4.10 -16.78
C ARG A 42 -7.62 -3.56 -17.80
N ASN A 43 -6.41 -3.19 -17.40
CA ASN A 43 -5.46 -2.58 -18.33
C ASN A 43 -4.75 -3.66 -19.19
N HIS A 44 -5.53 -4.36 -20.00
CA HIS A 44 -5.06 -5.46 -20.83
C HIS A 44 -4.02 -5.01 -21.88
N LYS A 45 -4.11 -3.77 -22.40
CA LYS A 45 -3.15 -3.28 -23.41
C LYS A 45 -1.74 -3.19 -22.85
N LEU A 46 -1.58 -2.51 -21.71
CA LEU A 46 -0.28 -2.42 -21.05
C LEU A 46 0.20 -3.79 -20.55
N LEU A 47 -0.71 -4.65 -20.08
CA LEU A 47 -0.38 -6.01 -19.65
C LEU A 47 0.23 -6.83 -20.81
N VAL A 48 -0.33 -6.74 -22.00
CA VAL A 48 0.19 -7.41 -23.21
C VAL A 48 1.57 -6.84 -23.62
N GLU A 49 1.75 -5.52 -23.55
CA GLU A 49 3.06 -4.89 -23.80
C GLU A 49 4.12 -5.40 -22.83
N GLN A 50 3.80 -5.43 -21.53
CA GLN A 50 4.66 -5.97 -20.48
C GLN A 50 4.96 -7.46 -20.70
N ALA A 51 3.97 -8.27 -21.06
CA ALA A 51 4.14 -9.68 -21.34
C ALA A 51 5.10 -9.94 -22.53
N ARG A 52 5.01 -9.16 -23.57
CA ARG A 52 5.92 -9.28 -24.74
C ARG A 52 7.36 -8.89 -24.41
N GLU A 53 7.55 -7.91 -23.53
CA GLU A 53 8.87 -7.45 -23.11
C GLU A 53 9.51 -8.42 -22.11
N PHE A 54 8.82 -8.76 -21.03
CA PHE A 54 9.37 -9.52 -19.91
C PHE A 54 9.21 -11.04 -20.05
N LYS A 55 8.37 -11.49 -20.97
CA LYS A 55 8.12 -12.92 -21.30
C LYS A 55 7.82 -13.76 -20.06
N PRO A 56 6.87 -13.34 -19.20
CA PRO A 56 6.50 -14.10 -18.02
C PRO A 56 5.94 -15.46 -18.43
N ARG A 57 6.02 -16.44 -17.54
CA ARG A 57 5.37 -17.72 -17.74
C ARG A 57 3.85 -17.61 -17.68
N TYR A 58 3.33 -16.73 -16.78
CA TYR A 58 1.91 -16.52 -16.61
C TYR A 58 1.52 -15.05 -16.72
N VAL A 59 0.37 -14.83 -17.35
CA VAL A 59 -0.32 -13.54 -17.38
C VAL A 59 -1.74 -13.75 -16.86
N VAL A 60 -2.18 -12.92 -15.91
CA VAL A 60 -3.56 -12.96 -15.41
C VAL A 60 -4.26 -11.65 -15.71
N ILE A 61 -5.43 -11.75 -16.37
CA ILE A 61 -6.39 -10.65 -16.49
C ILE A 61 -7.59 -10.93 -15.59
N ALA A 62 -7.79 -10.13 -14.52
CA ALA A 62 -8.87 -10.38 -13.56
C ALA A 62 -10.27 -10.14 -14.16
N GLU A 63 -10.41 -9.16 -15.06
CA GLU A 63 -11.65 -8.92 -15.80
C GLU A 63 -11.84 -9.99 -16.88
N GLU A 64 -12.69 -10.98 -16.64
CA GLU A 64 -12.91 -12.15 -17.50
C GLU A 64 -13.33 -11.77 -18.92
N SER A 65 -14.08 -10.68 -19.09
CA SER A 65 -14.53 -10.20 -20.40
C SER A 65 -13.38 -9.84 -21.34
N LEU A 66 -12.16 -9.60 -20.79
CA LEU A 66 -10.95 -9.23 -21.55
C LEU A 66 -10.02 -10.43 -21.81
N TYR A 67 -10.38 -11.63 -21.36
CA TYR A 67 -9.54 -12.82 -21.52
C TYR A 67 -9.20 -13.11 -22.99
N THR A 68 -10.21 -13.10 -23.86
CA THR A 68 -10.03 -13.39 -25.29
C THR A 68 -9.06 -12.43 -25.96
N ASP A 69 -9.16 -11.13 -25.65
CA ASP A 69 -8.28 -10.10 -26.22
C ASP A 69 -6.82 -10.34 -25.82
N VAL A 70 -6.57 -10.68 -24.53
CA VAL A 70 -5.21 -10.96 -24.03
C VAL A 70 -4.67 -12.26 -24.63
N ALA A 71 -5.48 -13.33 -24.65
CA ALA A 71 -5.09 -14.64 -25.17
C ALA A 71 -4.76 -14.59 -26.66
N GLU A 72 -5.55 -13.85 -27.45
CA GLU A 72 -5.27 -13.65 -28.87
C GLU A 72 -4.01 -12.81 -29.10
N ALA A 73 -3.81 -11.75 -28.32
CA ALA A 73 -2.65 -10.88 -28.44
C ALA A 73 -1.32 -11.58 -28.07
N LEU A 74 -1.37 -12.61 -27.22
CA LEU A 74 -0.20 -13.39 -26.80
C LEU A 74 -0.10 -14.76 -27.50
N ARG A 75 -0.96 -15.03 -28.49
CA ARG A 75 -0.92 -16.29 -29.27
C ARG A 75 0.45 -16.48 -29.92
N GLY A 76 1.03 -17.67 -29.73
CA GLY A 76 2.34 -18.02 -30.29
C GLY A 76 3.52 -17.58 -29.42
N THR A 77 3.29 -17.02 -28.24
CA THR A 77 4.30 -16.86 -27.20
C THR A 77 4.31 -18.08 -26.27
N GLU A 78 5.31 -18.19 -25.40
CA GLU A 78 5.39 -19.24 -24.36
C GLU A 78 4.59 -18.88 -23.09
N THR A 79 3.99 -17.68 -23.05
CA THR A 79 3.22 -17.17 -21.91
C THR A 79 1.83 -17.79 -21.87
N GLU A 80 1.46 -18.38 -20.74
CA GLU A 80 0.11 -18.88 -20.49
C GLU A 80 -0.76 -17.75 -19.94
N VAL A 81 -1.99 -17.64 -20.47
CA VAL A 81 -2.95 -16.61 -20.09
C VAL A 81 -4.04 -17.23 -19.22
N LEU A 82 -4.21 -16.69 -18.01
CA LEU A 82 -5.25 -17.05 -17.05
C LEU A 82 -6.20 -15.87 -16.82
N CYS A 83 -7.38 -16.12 -16.25
CA CYS A 83 -8.33 -15.04 -15.95
C CYS A 83 -9.10 -15.27 -14.64
N GLY A 84 -9.65 -14.16 -14.13
CA GLY A 84 -10.49 -14.14 -12.94
C GLY A 84 -9.69 -14.05 -11.63
N ASP A 85 -10.41 -13.86 -10.53
CA ASP A 85 -9.81 -13.64 -9.20
C ASP A 85 -9.10 -14.89 -8.67
N TYR A 86 -9.63 -16.07 -8.93
CA TYR A 86 -8.99 -17.33 -8.52
C TYR A 86 -7.60 -17.52 -9.14
N ALA A 87 -7.40 -17.08 -10.38
CA ALA A 87 -6.10 -17.16 -11.03
C ALA A 87 -5.05 -16.24 -10.36
N LEU A 88 -5.47 -15.15 -9.69
CA LEU A 88 -4.57 -14.32 -8.90
C LEU A 88 -4.04 -15.06 -7.67
N GLU A 89 -4.91 -15.83 -6.99
CA GLU A 89 -4.52 -16.67 -5.86
C GLU A 89 -3.61 -17.82 -6.31
N GLU A 90 -3.91 -18.41 -7.46
CA GLU A 90 -3.12 -19.49 -8.06
C GLU A 90 -1.69 -19.05 -8.35
N VAL A 91 -1.49 -17.99 -9.13
CA VAL A 91 -0.13 -17.53 -9.47
C VAL A 91 0.66 -17.02 -8.28
N ALA A 92 -0.02 -16.46 -7.25
CA ALA A 92 0.63 -16.02 -6.01
C ALA A 92 1.14 -17.17 -5.15
N SER A 93 0.59 -18.38 -5.32
CA SER A 93 0.91 -19.57 -4.52
C SER A 93 1.83 -20.58 -5.22
N MET A 94 2.16 -20.37 -6.51
CA MET A 94 2.96 -21.32 -7.31
C MET A 94 4.32 -21.61 -6.69
N PRO A 95 4.77 -22.88 -6.67
CA PRO A 95 6.02 -23.29 -6.01
C PRO A 95 7.26 -22.54 -6.50
N GLU A 96 7.30 -22.20 -7.79
CA GLU A 96 8.42 -21.55 -8.45
C GLU A 96 8.60 -20.09 -8.02
N VAL A 97 7.56 -19.43 -7.51
CA VAL A 97 7.60 -18.05 -7.09
C VAL A 97 8.42 -17.88 -5.80
N ASP A 98 9.44 -17.04 -5.84
CA ASP A 98 10.25 -16.70 -4.67
C ASP A 98 9.67 -15.51 -3.89
N VAL A 99 9.21 -14.48 -4.63
CA VAL A 99 8.67 -13.24 -4.04
C VAL A 99 7.37 -12.85 -4.75
N VAL A 100 6.35 -12.56 -3.96
CA VAL A 100 5.08 -11.97 -4.43
C VAL A 100 5.07 -10.48 -4.10
N ILE A 101 5.01 -9.62 -5.10
CA ILE A 101 4.81 -8.17 -4.91
C ILE A 101 3.31 -7.87 -5.03
N THR A 102 2.69 -7.47 -3.91
CA THR A 102 1.27 -7.15 -3.86
C THR A 102 1.04 -5.68 -4.20
N ALA A 103 0.99 -5.37 -5.50
CA ALA A 103 0.85 -4.00 -6.03
C ALA A 103 -0.61 -3.64 -6.40
N MET A 104 -1.57 -4.38 -5.90
CA MET A 104 -3.00 -4.11 -6.05
C MET A 104 -3.42 -2.95 -5.15
N VAL A 105 -4.59 -2.36 -5.39
CA VAL A 105 -5.10 -1.22 -4.61
C VAL A 105 -6.38 -1.63 -3.90
N GLY A 106 -6.54 -1.20 -2.65
CA GLY A 106 -7.76 -1.41 -1.87
C GLY A 106 -7.92 -2.87 -1.39
N TYR A 107 -9.17 -3.25 -1.16
CA TYR A 107 -9.54 -4.54 -0.58
C TYR A 107 -9.11 -5.76 -1.42
N SER A 108 -9.03 -5.62 -2.75
CA SER A 108 -8.82 -6.73 -3.70
C SER A 108 -7.52 -7.53 -3.50
N GLY A 109 -6.54 -6.97 -2.79
CA GLY A 109 -5.27 -7.64 -2.48
C GLY A 109 -5.35 -8.68 -1.36
N LEU A 110 -6.45 -8.75 -0.58
CA LEU A 110 -6.53 -9.56 0.63
C LEU A 110 -6.44 -11.07 0.34
N ARG A 111 -7.30 -11.60 -0.54
CA ARG A 111 -7.32 -13.04 -0.87
C ARG A 111 -6.03 -13.55 -1.50
N PRO A 112 -5.46 -12.91 -2.54
CA PRO A 112 -4.18 -13.36 -3.11
C PRO A 112 -3.02 -13.29 -2.10
N THR A 113 -3.04 -12.32 -1.16
CA THR A 113 -2.05 -12.25 -0.08
C THR A 113 -2.19 -13.42 0.88
N ILE A 114 -3.41 -13.84 1.25
CA ILE A 114 -3.66 -15.03 2.07
C ILE A 114 -3.13 -16.28 1.37
N ALA A 115 -3.41 -16.46 0.08
CA ALA A 115 -2.91 -17.59 -0.71
C ALA A 115 -1.37 -17.66 -0.72
N ALA A 116 -0.71 -16.50 -0.90
CA ALA A 116 0.75 -16.41 -0.83
C ALA A 116 1.29 -16.75 0.57
N ILE A 117 0.61 -16.32 1.65
CA ILE A 117 0.98 -16.67 3.04
C ILE A 117 0.87 -18.17 3.27
N GLU A 118 -0.24 -18.80 2.87
CA GLU A 118 -0.46 -20.24 3.04
C GLU A 118 0.56 -21.07 2.25
N ALA A 119 1.00 -20.56 1.09
CA ALA A 119 2.10 -21.12 0.31
C ALA A 119 3.50 -20.77 0.84
N ARG A 120 3.61 -20.11 2.01
CA ARG A 120 4.88 -19.73 2.68
C ARG A 120 5.80 -18.84 1.84
N LYS A 121 5.21 -17.98 1.02
CA LYS A 121 5.99 -17.09 0.16
C LYS A 121 6.60 -15.92 0.94
N THR A 122 7.66 -15.33 0.38
CA THR A 122 8.06 -13.98 0.78
C THR A 122 7.18 -12.97 0.03
N ILE A 123 6.59 -12.05 0.77
CA ILE A 123 5.62 -11.09 0.26
C ILE A 123 6.21 -9.69 0.39
N GLY A 124 6.46 -9.02 -0.72
CA GLY A 124 6.71 -7.60 -0.79
C GLY A 124 5.38 -6.86 -0.72
N LEU A 125 4.96 -6.45 0.49
CA LEU A 125 3.64 -5.88 0.73
C LEU A 125 3.61 -4.40 0.37
N ALA A 126 2.96 -4.06 -0.75
CA ALA A 126 2.70 -2.67 -1.16
C ALA A 126 1.22 -2.28 -0.99
N ASN A 127 0.33 -3.27 -0.91
CA ASN A 127 -1.10 -3.05 -0.64
C ASN A 127 -1.33 -2.94 0.88
N LYS A 128 -1.19 -1.74 1.41
CA LYS A 128 -1.38 -1.48 2.86
C LYS A 128 -2.77 -1.82 3.36
N GLU A 129 -3.79 -1.68 2.50
CA GLU A 129 -5.17 -1.96 2.85
C GLU A 129 -5.37 -3.41 3.30
N THR A 130 -4.55 -4.35 2.85
CA THR A 130 -4.54 -5.73 3.35
C THR A 130 -4.35 -5.81 4.87
N LEU A 131 -3.42 -5.05 5.44
CA LEU A 131 -3.19 -5.01 6.89
C LEU A 131 -4.15 -4.06 7.60
N VAL A 132 -4.55 -2.96 6.97
CA VAL A 132 -5.59 -2.07 7.52
C VAL A 132 -6.86 -2.85 7.78
N VAL A 133 -7.36 -3.57 6.77
CA VAL A 133 -8.63 -4.31 6.84
C VAL A 133 -8.50 -5.60 7.63
N GLY A 134 -7.46 -6.38 7.37
CA GLY A 134 -7.33 -7.75 7.82
C GLY A 134 -6.11 -8.05 8.69
N GLY A 135 -5.44 -7.04 9.26
CA GLY A 135 -4.19 -7.26 10.00
C GLY A 135 -4.31 -8.25 11.15
N ALA A 136 -5.44 -8.22 11.89
CA ALA A 136 -5.73 -9.19 12.94
C ALA A 136 -5.92 -10.63 12.43
N LEU A 137 -6.29 -10.82 11.16
CA LEU A 137 -6.38 -12.12 10.51
C LEU A 137 -5.03 -12.52 9.88
N ILE A 138 -4.38 -11.58 9.19
CA ILE A 138 -3.16 -11.81 8.39
C ILE A 138 -1.95 -12.15 9.27
N MET A 139 -1.67 -11.38 10.33
CA MET A 139 -0.45 -11.57 11.12
C MET A 139 -0.39 -12.93 11.84
N PRO A 140 -1.50 -13.46 12.41
CA PRO A 140 -1.53 -14.83 12.90
C PRO A 140 -1.27 -15.90 11.82
N LEU A 141 -1.78 -15.69 10.58
CA LEU A 141 -1.52 -16.60 9.45
C LEU A 141 -0.04 -16.56 9.04
N VAL A 142 0.56 -15.37 8.94
CA VAL A 142 2.00 -15.23 8.67
C VAL A 142 2.84 -16.02 9.67
N LYS A 143 2.53 -15.89 10.96
CA LYS A 143 3.22 -16.63 12.02
C LYS A 143 2.98 -18.14 11.91
N ARG A 144 1.73 -18.55 11.65
CA ARG A 144 1.31 -19.97 11.55
C ARG A 144 2.00 -20.69 10.40
N TYR A 145 2.05 -20.09 9.22
CA TYR A 145 2.61 -20.69 8.01
C TYR A 145 4.11 -20.44 7.85
N GLY A 146 4.68 -19.51 8.61
CA GLY A 146 6.09 -19.13 8.49
C GLY A 146 6.39 -18.33 7.22
N ALA A 147 5.39 -17.63 6.68
CA ALA A 147 5.59 -16.71 5.57
C ALA A 147 6.36 -15.46 6.03
N ARG A 148 6.93 -14.71 5.11
CA ARG A 148 7.66 -13.48 5.41
C ARG A 148 7.02 -12.29 4.72
N ILE A 149 6.69 -11.24 5.47
CA ILE A 149 6.27 -9.96 4.91
C ILE A 149 7.45 -8.99 4.98
N ILE A 150 7.77 -8.37 3.84
CA ILE A 150 8.73 -7.27 3.74
C ILE A 150 7.94 -6.06 3.23
N PRO A 151 7.83 -4.98 3.99
CA PRO A 151 7.04 -3.83 3.58
C PRO A 151 7.67 -3.09 2.40
N VAL A 152 6.83 -2.71 1.45
CA VAL A 152 7.20 -1.91 0.27
C VAL A 152 6.79 -0.45 0.46
N ASP A 153 5.76 -0.16 1.26
CA ASP A 153 5.44 1.22 1.60
C ASP A 153 6.68 1.90 2.20
N SER A 154 7.02 3.12 1.72
CA SER A 154 8.32 3.74 1.96
C SER A 154 8.63 3.93 3.44
N GLU A 155 7.64 4.33 4.22
CA GLU A 155 7.75 4.54 5.65
C GLU A 155 7.97 3.24 6.41
N HIS A 156 7.21 2.20 6.08
CA HIS A 156 7.34 0.89 6.71
C HIS A 156 8.61 0.17 6.31
N SER A 157 9.03 0.31 5.05
CA SER A 157 10.34 -0.16 4.60
C SER A 157 11.46 0.53 5.38
N ALA A 158 11.34 1.83 5.65
CA ALA A 158 12.30 2.59 6.45
C ALA A 158 12.39 2.07 7.89
N ILE A 159 11.23 1.87 8.54
CA ILE A 159 11.16 1.32 9.90
C ILE A 159 11.77 -0.09 9.94
N TYR A 160 11.37 -0.95 8.98
CA TYR A 160 11.88 -2.31 8.86
C TYR A 160 13.42 -2.31 8.72
N GLN A 161 13.98 -1.44 7.86
CA GLN A 161 15.43 -1.30 7.69
C GLN A 161 16.14 -0.80 8.94
N CYS A 162 15.51 0.09 9.72
CA CYS A 162 16.06 0.58 10.98
C CYS A 162 16.10 -0.50 12.08
N LEU A 163 15.18 -1.47 12.03
CA LEU A 163 15.06 -2.55 13.02
C LEU A 163 15.95 -3.76 12.73
N ILE A 164 16.54 -3.87 11.54
CA ILE A 164 17.46 -4.98 11.22
C ILE A 164 18.68 -4.92 12.13
N GLY A 165 18.96 -6.05 12.81
CA GLY A 165 20.06 -6.18 13.76
C GLY A 165 19.75 -5.61 15.15
N GLU A 166 18.50 -5.23 15.42
CA GLU A 166 18.05 -4.64 16.68
C GLU A 166 17.09 -5.57 17.48
N GLU A 167 17.07 -6.85 17.16
CA GLU A 167 16.10 -7.82 17.72
C GLU A 167 16.16 -7.91 19.25
N ASN A 168 17.29 -7.54 19.87
CA ASN A 168 17.48 -7.54 21.32
C ASN A 168 17.29 -6.16 21.95
N ASN A 169 17.04 -5.12 21.16
CA ASN A 169 16.94 -3.76 21.65
C ASN A 169 15.48 -3.31 21.73
N PRO A 170 14.98 -2.94 22.94
CA PRO A 170 13.58 -2.62 23.11
C PRO A 170 13.22 -1.30 22.38
N LEU A 171 12.27 -1.39 21.48
CA LEU A 171 11.65 -0.23 20.84
C LEU A 171 10.88 0.59 21.91
N GLU A 172 11.02 1.91 21.85
CA GLU A 172 10.22 2.84 22.64
C GLU A 172 9.06 3.36 21.80
N LYS A 173 9.34 3.88 20.61
CA LYS A 173 8.32 4.34 19.67
C LYS A 173 8.78 4.33 18.21
N ILE A 174 7.80 4.30 17.34
CA ILE A 174 7.95 4.53 15.90
C ILE A 174 7.63 6.01 15.62
N ILE A 175 8.46 6.66 14.81
CA ILE A 175 8.23 8.02 14.33
C ILE A 175 7.94 7.95 12.84
N LEU A 176 6.66 8.02 12.50
CA LEU A 176 6.14 7.88 11.15
C LEU A 176 6.11 9.26 10.48
N THR A 177 6.87 9.47 9.42
CA THR A 177 6.91 10.77 8.73
C THR A 177 5.81 10.88 7.66
N ALA A 178 5.35 12.07 7.42
CA ALA A 178 4.35 12.42 6.42
C ALA A 178 4.81 13.64 5.59
N SER A 179 4.51 13.69 4.30
CA SER A 179 4.74 14.92 3.51
C SER A 179 3.86 16.10 3.96
N GLY A 180 2.73 15.78 4.59
CA GLY A 180 1.68 16.75 4.97
C GLY A 180 0.72 17.08 3.82
N GLY A 181 0.94 16.50 2.62
CA GLY A 181 0.08 16.69 1.45
C GLY A 181 0.12 18.12 0.85
N PRO A 182 -0.63 18.34 -0.24
CA PRO A 182 -0.63 19.62 -0.95
C PRO A 182 -1.30 20.75 -0.17
N PHE A 183 -2.19 20.42 0.78
CA PHE A 183 -3.03 21.40 1.49
C PHE A 183 -2.51 21.77 2.88
N ARG A 184 -1.33 21.33 3.24
CA ARG A 184 -0.72 21.54 4.56
C ARG A 184 -0.80 22.98 5.08
N ARG A 185 -0.75 23.98 4.21
CA ARG A 185 -0.76 25.41 4.60
C ARG A 185 -2.12 26.09 4.46
N LEU A 186 -3.14 25.41 3.95
CA LEU A 186 -4.47 25.99 3.78
C LEU A 186 -5.24 26.05 5.11
N SER A 187 -6.03 27.10 5.29
CA SER A 187 -6.99 27.24 6.41
C SER A 187 -8.18 26.29 6.23
N LYS A 188 -8.98 26.08 7.30
CA LYS A 188 -10.22 25.29 7.24
C LYS A 188 -11.21 25.83 6.19
N ASP A 189 -11.29 27.14 6.01
CA ASP A 189 -12.22 27.71 5.04
C ASP A 189 -11.75 27.50 3.61
N GLU A 190 -10.44 27.62 3.34
CA GLU A 190 -9.87 27.33 2.03
C GLU A 190 -10.06 25.85 1.64
N LEU A 191 -9.98 24.92 2.59
CA LEU A 191 -10.19 23.49 2.34
C LEU A 191 -11.59 23.15 1.80
N LYS A 192 -12.60 23.99 2.08
CA LYS A 192 -13.96 23.79 1.56
C LYS A 192 -14.06 23.99 0.04
N HIS A 193 -13.11 24.69 -0.55
CA HIS A 193 -13.13 25.14 -1.95
C HIS A 193 -12.03 24.53 -2.82
N VAL A 194 -11.27 23.56 -2.29
CA VAL A 194 -10.21 22.91 -3.06
C VAL A 194 -10.77 22.06 -4.18
N SER A 195 -10.09 22.07 -5.32
CA SER A 195 -10.46 21.26 -6.47
C SER A 195 -9.73 19.91 -6.49
N VAL A 196 -10.26 18.97 -7.27
CA VAL A 196 -9.63 17.67 -7.54
C VAL A 196 -8.23 17.87 -8.14
N GLU A 197 -8.07 18.79 -9.07
CA GLU A 197 -6.78 19.09 -9.71
C GLU A 197 -5.73 19.59 -8.70
N GLN A 198 -6.15 20.42 -7.73
CA GLN A 198 -5.26 20.88 -6.67
C GLN A 198 -4.86 19.70 -5.75
N ALA A 199 -5.82 18.83 -5.39
CA ALA A 199 -5.58 17.70 -4.52
C ALA A 199 -4.64 16.65 -5.16
N LEU A 200 -4.68 16.50 -6.49
CA LEU A 200 -3.81 15.57 -7.23
C LEU A 200 -2.37 16.08 -7.42
N LYS A 201 -2.06 17.34 -7.05
CA LYS A 201 -0.69 17.89 -7.14
C LYS A 201 0.10 17.63 -5.88
N HIS A 202 0.58 16.37 -5.73
CA HIS A 202 1.46 16.04 -4.60
C HIS A 202 2.85 16.70 -4.77
N PRO A 203 3.44 17.31 -3.70
CA PRO A 203 4.68 18.08 -3.82
C PRO A 203 5.92 17.22 -4.16
N ASN A 204 6.01 15.98 -3.69
CA ASN A 204 7.25 15.18 -3.75
C ASN A 204 7.07 13.84 -4.48
N TRP A 205 5.85 13.26 -4.50
CA TRP A 205 5.62 11.91 -4.99
C TRP A 205 4.71 11.90 -6.22
N SER A 206 5.03 11.02 -7.17
CA SER A 206 4.12 10.67 -8.26
C SER A 206 3.41 9.35 -7.88
N MET A 207 2.16 9.45 -7.49
CA MET A 207 1.37 8.33 -6.95
C MET A 207 0.05 8.16 -7.71
N GLY A 208 -0.61 7.02 -7.52
CA GLY A 208 -1.98 6.84 -7.99
C GLY A 208 -2.96 7.85 -7.37
N ALA A 209 -4.04 8.15 -8.08
CA ALA A 209 -5.01 9.18 -7.67
C ALA A 209 -5.55 8.95 -6.25
N LYS A 210 -5.95 7.70 -5.91
CA LYS A 210 -6.46 7.35 -4.58
C LYS A 210 -5.47 7.70 -3.47
N VAL A 211 -4.24 7.24 -3.57
CA VAL A 211 -3.19 7.49 -2.56
C VAL A 211 -2.86 8.98 -2.45
N THR A 212 -2.91 9.72 -3.57
CA THR A 212 -2.68 11.17 -3.57
C THR A 212 -3.76 11.92 -2.78
N ILE A 213 -5.04 11.54 -2.94
CA ILE A 213 -6.15 12.12 -2.14
C ILE A 213 -6.04 11.70 -0.67
N ASP A 214 -5.69 10.45 -0.38
CA ASP A 214 -5.44 10.00 0.99
C ASP A 214 -4.29 10.79 1.64
N SER A 215 -3.23 11.10 0.90
CA SER A 215 -2.14 11.97 1.38
C SER A 215 -2.64 13.39 1.67
N ALA A 216 -3.46 13.96 0.78
CA ALA A 216 -4.02 15.30 0.94
C ALA A 216 -4.88 15.44 2.21
N SER A 217 -5.59 14.38 2.61
CA SER A 217 -6.49 14.33 3.76
C SER A 217 -5.84 13.78 5.05
N LEU A 218 -4.56 13.38 5.01
CA LEU A 218 -3.84 12.60 6.02
C LEU A 218 -4.44 11.20 6.31
N MET A 219 -5.39 10.71 5.51
CA MET A 219 -5.88 9.34 5.63
C MET A 219 -4.78 8.33 5.29
N ASN A 220 -3.92 8.63 4.28
CA ASN A 220 -2.79 7.76 3.97
C ASN A 220 -1.94 7.48 5.20
N LYS A 221 -1.65 8.53 5.98
CA LYS A 221 -0.88 8.41 7.22
C LYS A 221 -1.64 7.67 8.32
N GLY A 222 -2.96 7.79 8.35
CA GLY A 222 -3.82 6.98 9.21
C GLY A 222 -3.73 5.49 8.88
N PHE A 223 -3.81 5.12 7.62
CA PHE A 223 -3.65 3.73 7.17
C PHE A 223 -2.25 3.20 7.42
N GLU A 224 -1.23 4.01 7.22
CA GLU A 224 0.14 3.65 7.53
C GLU A 224 0.37 3.44 9.02
N MET A 225 -0.26 4.21 9.89
CA MET A 225 -0.21 3.97 11.34
C MET A 225 -0.83 2.61 11.70
N MET A 226 -1.97 2.25 11.09
CA MET A 226 -2.58 0.93 11.28
C MET A 226 -1.70 -0.20 10.75
N GLU A 227 -1.09 -0.02 9.58
CA GLU A 227 -0.15 -0.99 8.99
C GLU A 227 1.07 -1.19 9.90
N ALA A 228 1.67 -0.10 10.43
CA ALA A 228 2.79 -0.16 11.35
C ALA A 228 2.44 -0.92 12.64
N ARG A 229 1.24 -0.71 13.20
CA ARG A 229 0.69 -1.46 14.34
C ARG A 229 0.82 -2.97 14.13
N TRP A 230 0.47 -3.45 12.93
CA TRP A 230 0.48 -4.87 12.62
C TRP A 230 1.87 -5.41 12.27
N LEU A 231 2.62 -4.69 11.44
CA LEU A 231 3.94 -5.13 10.97
C LEU A 231 4.97 -5.22 12.11
N PHE A 232 4.91 -4.28 13.06
CA PHE A 232 5.93 -4.14 14.11
C PHE A 232 5.42 -4.51 15.51
N ASP A 233 4.21 -5.05 15.61
CA ASP A 233 3.58 -5.52 16.86
C ASP A 233 3.67 -4.48 18.00
N CYS A 234 3.39 -3.21 17.70
CA CYS A 234 3.39 -2.10 18.66
C CYS A 234 1.97 -1.57 18.92
N GLN A 235 1.76 -0.78 19.97
CA GLN A 235 0.47 -0.15 20.20
C GLN A 235 0.33 1.12 19.34
N PRO A 236 -0.90 1.53 18.96
CA PRO A 236 -1.11 2.80 18.25
C PRO A 236 -0.53 4.01 18.99
N SER A 237 -0.53 3.99 20.34
CA SER A 237 0.09 5.01 21.20
C SER A 237 1.60 5.11 21.08
N ASP A 238 2.26 4.05 20.62
CA ASP A 238 3.71 4.00 20.42
C ASP A 238 4.12 4.50 19.01
N ILE A 239 3.14 4.95 18.20
CA ILE A 239 3.36 5.47 16.85
C ILE A 239 3.09 6.97 16.84
N GLU A 240 4.14 7.76 16.75
CA GLU A 240 4.09 9.22 16.61
C GLU A 240 4.12 9.61 15.13
N VAL A 241 3.21 10.48 14.70
CA VAL A 241 3.21 11.03 13.35
C VAL A 241 3.85 12.40 13.34
N LEU A 242 4.84 12.61 12.47
CA LEU A 242 5.46 13.91 12.21
C LEU A 242 5.33 14.29 10.72
N VAL A 243 5.02 15.55 10.47
CA VAL A 243 5.05 16.10 9.11
C VAL A 243 6.48 16.50 8.79
N HIS A 244 7.05 15.89 7.74
CA HIS A 244 8.38 16.15 7.19
C HIS A 244 8.24 16.52 5.70
N PRO A 245 8.07 17.80 5.36
CA PRO A 245 7.68 18.22 4.03
C PRO A 245 8.64 17.82 2.91
N GLN A 246 9.91 17.66 3.24
CA GLN A 246 10.95 17.30 2.27
C GLN A 246 10.89 15.82 1.85
N SER A 247 10.26 14.96 2.66
CA SER A 247 10.15 13.50 2.43
C SER A 247 11.49 12.79 2.19
N ILE A 248 12.57 13.27 2.81
CA ILE A 248 13.91 12.69 2.73
C ILE A 248 14.12 11.65 3.82
N ILE A 249 13.68 11.94 5.04
CA ILE A 249 13.59 10.96 6.11
C ILE A 249 12.26 10.23 5.94
N HIS A 250 12.33 8.95 5.57
CA HIS A 250 11.15 8.16 5.28
C HIS A 250 10.43 7.66 6.54
N SER A 251 11.14 7.37 7.61
CA SER A 251 10.66 7.20 9.00
C SER A 251 11.82 6.90 9.92
N MET A 252 11.53 6.85 11.23
CA MET A 252 12.53 6.66 12.29
C MET A 252 12.00 5.70 13.35
N VAL A 253 12.91 5.09 14.10
CA VAL A 253 12.61 4.33 15.31
C VAL A 253 13.41 4.90 16.47
N GLN A 254 12.78 5.04 17.65
CA GLN A 254 13.42 5.44 18.88
C GLN A 254 13.47 4.25 19.83
N PHE A 255 14.65 3.99 20.41
CA PHE A 255 14.88 2.94 21.37
C PHE A 255 14.79 3.50 22.82
N ARG A 256 14.61 2.62 23.80
CA ARG A 256 14.46 3.02 25.22
C ARG A 256 15.69 3.68 25.85
N ASP A 257 16.84 3.58 25.22
CA ASP A 257 18.05 4.33 25.62
C ASP A 257 18.08 5.77 25.07
N GLY A 258 17.07 6.15 24.27
CA GLY A 258 16.95 7.45 23.62
C GLY A 258 17.62 7.52 22.24
N ALA A 259 18.29 6.47 21.79
CA ALA A 259 18.87 6.44 20.44
C ALA A 259 17.77 6.44 19.36
N ILE A 260 18.02 7.15 18.26
CA ILE A 260 17.12 7.19 17.09
C ILE A 260 17.86 6.70 15.87
N LYS A 261 17.26 5.73 15.16
CA LYS A 261 17.70 5.34 13.81
C LYS A 261 16.70 5.83 12.77
N ALA A 262 17.21 6.33 11.65
CA ALA A 262 16.41 6.85 10.54
C ALA A 262 16.90 6.26 9.22
N GLN A 263 15.98 5.98 8.31
CA GLN A 263 16.32 5.68 6.92
C GLN A 263 16.00 6.88 6.06
N LEU A 264 16.98 7.30 5.26
CA LEU A 264 16.91 8.45 4.39
C LEU A 264 17.13 8.03 2.94
N GLY A 265 16.48 8.75 2.02
CA GLY A 265 16.68 8.58 0.58
C GLY A 265 15.88 9.62 -0.22
N MET A 266 16.16 9.69 -1.52
CA MET A 266 15.28 10.43 -2.42
C MET A 266 13.92 9.73 -2.50
N PRO A 267 12.81 10.48 -2.69
CA PRO A 267 11.47 9.89 -2.84
C PRO A 267 11.36 9.06 -4.13
N ASP A 268 11.68 7.78 -4.04
CA ASP A 268 11.65 6.84 -5.16
C ASP A 268 11.25 5.44 -4.66
N MET A 269 10.06 4.97 -5.09
CA MET A 269 9.53 3.68 -4.67
C MET A 269 10.37 2.49 -5.14
N ARG A 270 11.23 2.66 -6.13
CA ARG A 270 12.15 1.59 -6.57
C ARG A 270 13.17 1.20 -5.48
N LEU A 271 13.43 2.09 -4.52
CA LEU A 271 14.32 1.76 -3.38
C LEU A 271 13.68 0.70 -2.45
N PRO A 272 12.47 0.91 -1.88
CA PRO A 272 11.85 -0.09 -1.02
C PRO A 272 11.39 -1.34 -1.80
N ILE A 273 10.93 -1.20 -3.06
CA ILE A 273 10.60 -2.35 -3.91
C ILE A 273 11.84 -3.22 -4.13
N GLY A 274 12.97 -2.62 -4.54
CA GLY A 274 14.23 -3.36 -4.76
C GLY A 274 14.74 -4.01 -3.48
N TYR A 275 14.56 -3.37 -2.32
CA TYR A 275 14.91 -3.93 -1.03
C TYR A 275 14.07 -5.18 -0.68
N ALA A 276 12.77 -5.14 -0.97
CA ALA A 276 11.88 -6.29 -0.77
C ALA A 276 12.22 -7.44 -1.73
N MET A 277 12.44 -7.16 -3.02
CA MET A 277 12.84 -8.15 -4.03
C MET A 277 14.22 -8.75 -3.74
N GLY A 278 15.14 -7.94 -3.21
CA GLY A 278 16.47 -8.35 -2.77
C GLY A 278 16.49 -9.20 -1.50
N LEU A 279 15.34 -9.47 -0.86
CA LEU A 279 15.23 -10.17 0.42
C LEU A 279 16.09 -9.52 1.51
N THR A 280 16.10 -8.19 1.53
CA THR A 280 16.93 -7.30 2.37
C THR A 280 18.35 -7.02 1.90
N GLU A 281 18.81 -7.64 0.82
CA GLU A 281 20.02 -7.23 0.13
C GLU A 281 19.75 -5.99 -0.74
N ARG A 282 20.68 -5.03 -0.75
CA ARG A 282 20.50 -3.81 -1.53
C ARG A 282 20.85 -4.05 -3.00
N VAL A 283 19.89 -3.72 -3.87
CA VAL A 283 20.09 -3.78 -5.32
C VAL A 283 20.87 -2.54 -5.77
N THR A 284 21.95 -2.74 -6.50
CA THR A 284 22.76 -1.64 -7.06
C THR A 284 21.95 -0.90 -8.13
N ASN A 285 22.00 0.43 -8.12
CA ASN A 285 21.26 1.28 -9.05
C ASN A 285 21.94 2.65 -9.23
N ASP A 286 21.52 3.37 -10.26
CA ASP A 286 21.99 4.72 -10.61
C ASP A 286 20.98 5.82 -10.26
N TYR A 287 20.04 5.55 -9.33
CA TYR A 287 19.04 6.54 -8.92
C TYR A 287 19.69 7.74 -8.25
N PRO A 288 19.07 8.93 -8.29
CA PRO A 288 19.59 10.15 -7.68
C PRO A 288 19.95 9.95 -6.20
N ARG A 289 21.05 10.55 -5.77
CA ARG A 289 21.49 10.54 -4.37
C ARG A 289 21.15 11.88 -3.72
N TYR A 290 20.75 11.83 -2.44
CA TYR A 290 20.45 13.04 -1.69
C TYR A 290 21.73 13.82 -1.39
N ASN A 291 21.67 15.14 -1.60
CA ASN A 291 22.73 16.06 -1.23
C ASN A 291 22.33 16.80 0.05
N PHE A 292 23.00 16.52 1.16
CA PHE A 292 22.74 17.13 2.47
C PHE A 292 22.96 18.65 2.52
N LEU A 293 23.62 19.24 1.51
CA LEU A 293 23.83 20.70 1.41
C LEU A 293 22.72 21.40 0.61
N SER A 294 21.73 20.66 0.08
CA SER A 294 20.71 21.23 -0.82
C SER A 294 19.58 21.95 -0.10
N GLN A 295 19.18 21.48 1.10
CA GLN A 295 18.10 22.04 1.88
C GLN A 295 18.13 21.54 3.34
N ASP A 296 17.50 22.32 4.22
CA ASP A 296 17.27 21.92 5.61
C ASP A 296 16.18 20.84 5.70
N LEU A 297 16.28 19.97 6.70
CA LEU A 297 15.25 19.00 7.05
C LEU A 297 14.43 19.54 8.24
N SER A 298 13.13 19.64 8.06
CA SER A 298 12.22 20.24 9.06
C SER A 298 11.09 19.30 9.42
N PHE A 299 10.55 19.50 10.64
CA PHE A 299 9.45 18.71 11.18
C PHE A 299 8.37 19.62 11.76
N GLU A 300 7.12 19.22 11.60
CA GLU A 300 5.94 19.90 12.13
C GLU A 300 5.00 18.85 12.76
N ALA A 301 4.21 19.24 13.75
CA ALA A 301 3.15 18.40 14.25
C ALA A 301 2.00 18.29 13.22
N PRO A 302 1.33 17.12 13.06
CA PRO A 302 0.15 17.02 12.22
C PRO A 302 -1.02 17.81 12.82
N ASP A 303 -1.77 18.51 11.98
CA ASP A 303 -2.98 19.23 12.41
C ASP A 303 -4.23 18.36 12.25
N MET A 304 -4.56 17.61 13.30
CA MET A 304 -5.72 16.72 13.31
C MET A 304 -7.08 17.44 13.39
N GLU A 305 -7.10 18.76 13.60
CA GLU A 305 -8.34 19.53 13.53
C GLU A 305 -8.68 19.94 12.10
N ARG A 306 -7.67 20.29 11.29
CA ARG A 306 -7.85 20.58 9.87
C ARG A 306 -7.96 19.31 9.03
N PHE A 307 -7.26 18.25 9.42
CA PHE A 307 -7.22 16.95 8.74
C PHE A 307 -7.65 15.82 9.69
N PRO A 308 -8.94 15.74 9.99
CA PRO A 308 -9.45 14.83 11.03
C PRO A 308 -9.42 13.35 10.66
N ASN A 309 -9.12 13.01 9.39
CA ASN A 309 -9.07 11.62 8.94
C ASN A 309 -7.96 10.82 9.66
N LEU A 310 -6.85 11.45 10.01
CA LEU A 310 -5.81 10.81 10.84
C LEU A 310 -6.36 10.41 12.22
N LYS A 311 -7.17 11.29 12.84
CA LYS A 311 -7.81 10.99 14.12
C LYS A 311 -8.82 9.85 14.00
N LEU A 312 -9.63 9.83 12.94
CA LEU A 312 -10.57 8.73 12.67
C LEU A 312 -9.87 7.39 12.50
N ALA A 313 -8.66 7.38 11.93
CA ALA A 313 -7.85 6.19 11.83
C ALA A 313 -7.41 5.66 13.21
N TYR A 314 -6.94 6.53 14.11
CA TYR A 314 -6.63 6.14 15.50
C TYR A 314 -7.86 5.60 16.23
N GLU A 315 -8.98 6.30 16.16
CA GLU A 315 -10.25 5.86 16.76
C GLU A 315 -10.70 4.49 16.23
N SER A 316 -10.54 4.26 14.93
CA SER A 316 -10.89 3.00 14.27
C SER A 316 -10.05 1.81 14.74
N ILE A 317 -8.72 1.96 14.78
CA ILE A 317 -7.82 0.86 15.20
C ILE A 317 -7.90 0.59 16.71
N GLU A 318 -8.20 1.60 17.53
CA GLU A 318 -8.43 1.46 18.97
C GLU A 318 -9.75 0.71 19.25
N GLN A 319 -10.80 0.97 18.46
CA GLN A 319 -12.06 0.23 18.56
C GLN A 319 -11.89 -1.22 18.11
N GLY A 320 -11.04 -1.49 17.11
CA GLY A 320 -10.73 -2.83 16.61
C GLY A 320 -11.88 -3.49 15.87
N GLY A 321 -11.94 -4.83 15.91
CA GLY A 321 -12.93 -5.60 15.17
C GLY A 321 -12.93 -5.27 13.67
N ASN A 322 -14.12 -5.08 13.09
CA ASN A 322 -14.28 -4.71 11.69
C ASN A 322 -14.21 -3.20 11.41
N MET A 323 -14.01 -2.33 12.44
CA MET A 323 -14.02 -0.88 12.25
C MET A 323 -12.95 -0.37 11.24
N PRO A 324 -11.71 -0.89 11.21
CA PRO A 324 -10.75 -0.53 10.16
C PRO A 324 -11.22 -0.90 8.73
N CYS A 325 -11.95 -2.00 8.57
CA CYS A 325 -12.57 -2.38 7.29
C CYS A 325 -13.65 -1.38 6.89
N ILE A 326 -14.52 -0.99 7.83
CA ILE A 326 -15.57 0.03 7.62
C ILE A 326 -14.94 1.34 7.16
N LEU A 327 -13.90 1.82 7.87
CA LEU A 327 -13.21 3.06 7.53
C LEU A 327 -12.57 2.98 6.13
N ASN A 328 -11.90 1.88 5.79
CA ASN A 328 -11.29 1.70 4.47
C ASN A 328 -12.35 1.72 3.36
N ALA A 329 -13.42 0.94 3.49
CA ALA A 329 -14.49 0.87 2.50
C ALA A 329 -15.16 2.23 2.28
N ALA A 330 -15.48 2.94 3.38
CA ALA A 330 -16.03 4.30 3.33
C ALA A 330 -15.05 5.27 2.64
N ASN A 331 -13.75 5.18 2.93
CA ASN A 331 -12.75 6.04 2.32
C ASN A 331 -12.60 5.79 0.82
N GLU A 332 -12.65 4.55 0.36
CA GLU A 332 -12.61 4.26 -1.08
C GLU A 332 -13.81 4.88 -1.82
N VAL A 333 -15.02 4.82 -1.24
CA VAL A 333 -16.20 5.47 -1.80
C VAL A 333 -16.07 7.00 -1.77
N ALA A 334 -15.61 7.57 -0.65
CA ALA A 334 -15.42 9.00 -0.47
C ALA A 334 -14.40 9.57 -1.47
N VAL A 335 -13.26 8.91 -1.64
CA VAL A 335 -12.22 9.32 -2.59
C VAL A 335 -12.73 9.23 -4.03
N ALA A 336 -13.41 8.13 -4.42
CA ALA A 336 -14.00 7.99 -5.75
C ALA A 336 -15.05 9.07 -6.02
N SER A 337 -15.84 9.42 -5.02
CA SER A 337 -16.87 10.48 -5.10
C SER A 337 -16.25 11.86 -5.24
N PHE A 338 -15.19 12.16 -4.51
CA PHE A 338 -14.45 13.42 -4.67
C PHE A 338 -13.80 13.52 -6.05
N LEU A 339 -13.11 12.48 -6.51
CA LEU A 339 -12.46 12.44 -7.82
C LEU A 339 -13.46 12.61 -8.98
N SER A 340 -14.71 12.15 -8.82
CA SER A 340 -15.79 12.34 -9.79
C SER A 340 -16.60 13.61 -9.59
N GLY A 341 -16.23 14.47 -8.64
CA GLY A 341 -16.91 15.74 -8.37
C GLY A 341 -18.28 15.62 -7.69
N ARG A 342 -18.61 14.44 -7.14
CA ARG A 342 -19.88 14.18 -6.44
C ARG A 342 -19.85 14.56 -4.94
N CYS A 343 -18.68 14.84 -4.40
CA CYS A 343 -18.45 15.16 -3.00
C CYS A 343 -17.36 16.22 -2.88
N SER A 344 -17.44 17.12 -1.88
CA SER A 344 -16.38 18.06 -1.57
C SER A 344 -15.23 17.39 -0.77
N PHE A 345 -14.06 18.02 -0.72
CA PHE A 345 -12.93 17.52 0.05
C PHE A 345 -13.26 17.32 1.54
N VAL A 346 -13.94 18.29 2.16
CA VAL A 346 -14.38 18.19 3.56
C VAL A 346 -15.53 17.21 3.74
N GLY A 347 -16.42 17.09 2.75
CA GLY A 347 -17.53 16.15 2.76
C GLY A 347 -17.08 14.68 2.78
N MET A 348 -15.86 14.37 2.31
CA MET A 348 -15.29 13.03 2.48
C MET A 348 -15.27 12.62 3.96
N THR A 349 -14.76 13.49 4.84
CA THR A 349 -14.69 13.21 6.28
C THR A 349 -16.06 12.98 6.90
N ASP A 350 -17.07 13.74 6.47
CA ASP A 350 -18.44 13.59 7.00
C ASP A 350 -19.05 12.24 6.58
N MET A 351 -18.80 11.80 5.34
CA MET A 351 -19.16 10.46 4.86
C MET A 351 -18.49 9.35 5.68
N LEU A 352 -17.19 9.49 5.99
CA LEU A 352 -16.45 8.53 6.82
C LEU A 352 -17.10 8.41 8.21
N ARG A 353 -17.35 9.53 8.89
CA ARG A 353 -18.00 9.56 10.20
C ARG A 353 -19.38 8.93 10.18
N HIS A 354 -20.17 9.27 9.17
CA HIS A 354 -21.51 8.70 9.02
C HIS A 354 -21.44 7.18 8.87
N THR A 355 -20.60 6.68 7.98
CA THR A 355 -20.48 5.25 7.72
C THR A 355 -19.97 4.49 8.95
N MET A 356 -18.96 5.01 9.65
CA MET A 356 -18.44 4.41 10.89
C MET A 356 -19.53 4.33 11.99
N ALA A 357 -20.42 5.32 12.05
CA ALA A 357 -21.49 5.36 13.06
C ALA A 357 -22.70 4.44 12.74
N HIS A 358 -22.94 4.11 11.47
CA HIS A 358 -24.15 3.40 11.05
C HIS A 358 -23.89 1.97 10.52
N CYS A 359 -22.65 1.63 10.19
CA CYS A 359 -22.33 0.27 9.79
C CYS A 359 -22.30 -0.65 11.01
N PRO A 360 -22.87 -1.87 10.93
CA PRO A 360 -22.85 -2.83 12.02
C PRO A 360 -21.40 -3.14 12.47
N PHE A 361 -21.18 -3.08 13.79
CA PHE A 361 -19.89 -3.40 14.38
C PHE A 361 -19.80 -4.87 14.79
N GLU A 362 -18.73 -5.53 14.34
CA GLU A 362 -18.37 -6.91 14.69
C GLU A 362 -16.99 -6.94 15.37
N SER A 363 -16.96 -7.43 16.61
CA SER A 363 -15.73 -7.49 17.41
C SER A 363 -14.77 -8.62 16.99
N SER A 364 -15.31 -9.72 16.45
CA SER A 364 -14.54 -10.85 15.92
C SER A 364 -14.58 -10.82 14.42
N ILE A 365 -13.44 -11.01 13.79
CA ILE A 365 -13.32 -10.96 12.32
C ILE A 365 -12.85 -12.29 11.75
N ASN A 366 -13.37 -12.59 10.58
CA ASN A 366 -12.88 -13.59 9.64
C ASN A 366 -13.05 -13.05 8.22
N LEU A 367 -12.66 -13.80 7.22
CA LEU A 367 -12.71 -13.32 5.85
C LEU A 367 -14.14 -12.99 5.39
N ASP A 368 -15.12 -13.87 5.70
CA ASP A 368 -16.51 -13.68 5.30
C ASP A 368 -17.12 -12.42 5.95
N ILE A 369 -16.83 -12.19 7.24
CA ILE A 369 -17.26 -10.97 7.96
C ILE A 369 -16.63 -9.72 7.35
N LEU A 370 -15.37 -9.76 6.95
CA LEU A 370 -14.70 -8.63 6.32
C LEU A 370 -15.28 -8.32 4.93
N GLU A 371 -15.63 -9.34 4.14
CA GLU A 371 -16.30 -9.18 2.83
C GLU A 371 -17.69 -8.58 2.97
N GLU A 372 -18.47 -9.07 3.92
CA GLU A 372 -19.78 -8.54 4.22
C GLU A 372 -19.69 -7.09 4.73
N THR A 373 -18.75 -6.81 5.63
CA THR A 373 -18.50 -5.47 6.17
C THR A 373 -18.11 -4.48 5.06
N ASP A 374 -17.19 -4.85 4.15
CA ASP A 374 -16.79 -3.99 3.03
C ASP A 374 -18.01 -3.65 2.15
N SER A 375 -18.82 -4.65 1.81
CA SER A 375 -20.02 -4.47 1.01
C SER A 375 -21.06 -3.56 1.68
N GLN A 376 -21.36 -3.78 2.97
CA GLN A 376 -22.31 -2.98 3.74
C GLN A 376 -21.82 -1.55 3.93
N ALA A 377 -20.56 -1.35 4.29
CA ALA A 377 -19.98 -0.01 4.47
C ALA A 377 -20.00 0.79 3.17
N ARG A 378 -19.71 0.18 2.03
CA ARG A 378 -19.85 0.84 0.71
C ARG A 378 -21.28 1.24 0.42
N ALA A 379 -22.25 0.38 0.70
CA ALA A 379 -23.66 0.68 0.47
C ALA A 379 -24.12 1.87 1.32
N ILE A 380 -23.72 1.93 2.60
CA ILE A 380 -24.05 3.04 3.51
C ILE A 380 -23.39 4.35 3.05
N ALA A 381 -22.13 4.30 2.62
CA ALA A 381 -21.41 5.47 2.10
C ALA A 381 -22.06 6.02 0.81
N GLU A 382 -22.48 5.15 -0.13
CA GLU A 382 -23.18 5.54 -1.35
C GLU A 382 -24.60 6.06 -1.05
N GLU A 383 -25.29 5.55 -0.04
CA GLU A 383 -26.58 6.08 0.41
C GLU A 383 -26.40 7.49 0.99
N TYR A 384 -25.41 7.68 1.87
CA TYR A 384 -25.07 9.00 2.40
C TYR A 384 -24.84 10.01 1.27
N LEU A 385 -24.10 9.63 0.25
CA LEU A 385 -23.82 10.49 -0.90
C LEU A 385 -25.09 10.92 -1.62
N LYS A 386 -26.03 9.98 -1.86
CA LYS A 386 -27.31 10.29 -2.53
C LYS A 386 -28.18 11.28 -1.75
N LEU A 387 -28.06 11.31 -0.43
CA LEU A 387 -28.83 12.21 0.43
C LEU A 387 -28.23 13.61 0.56
N HIS A 388 -26.92 13.78 0.21
CA HIS A 388 -26.16 15.01 0.43
C HIS A 388 -25.50 15.57 -0.85
N SER A 389 -25.86 15.00 -2.03
CA SER A 389 -25.41 15.46 -3.36
C SER A 389 -26.27 16.58 -3.92
#